data_12c1164bcc63d164eee55ce28c304d41
#
_entry.id   12c1164bcc63d164eee55ce28c304d41
#
_cell.length_a   1.000
_cell.length_b   1.000
_cell.length_c   1.000
_cell.angle_alpha   90.00
_cell.angle_beta   90.00
_cell.angle_gamma   90.00
#
_symmetry.space_group_name_H-M   'P 1'
#
loop_
_entity.id
_entity.type
_entity.pdbx_description
1 polymer ?
#
loop_
_entity_poly.entity_id
_entity_poly.type
_entity_poly.pdbx_seq_one_letter_code
_entity_poly.pdbx_strand_id
1 'polypeptide(L)'
;LVLGTACLPHILIRFYTVPTSTQARQSVLWAIGLIGAFYLMTLVLGFGAAALLDTGSYQKVIDTGGNLASPLLAEAVGGGPGSTGGAVLLALISAVAFATILAVVAGLTLTSASSVAHDLYANVVKKGHVTGKEEVRVARISAVIIGAIAIVLAIPAQQFNIAFLVALAFAVAASAN
;
A
#
# COMPACT_ATOMS: atom_id res chain seq x y z
N LEU A 1 -12.17 -9.83 -2.70
CA LEU A 1 -11.35 -8.73 -3.25
C LEU A 1 -12.21 -7.56 -3.74
N VAL A 2 -13.18 -7.78 -4.66
CA VAL A 2 -14.02 -6.71 -5.24
C VAL A 2 -14.77 -5.95 -4.15
N LEU A 3 -15.49 -6.62 -3.28
CA LEU A 3 -16.23 -6.00 -2.19
C LEU A 3 -15.31 -5.33 -1.18
N GLY A 4 -14.18 -5.96 -0.82
CA GLY A 4 -13.20 -5.37 0.09
C GLY A 4 -12.55 -4.10 -0.46
N THR A 5 -12.26 -4.06 -1.76
CA THR A 5 -11.69 -2.86 -2.41
C THR A 5 -12.73 -1.72 -2.47
N ALA A 6 -13.99 -2.03 -2.78
CA ALA A 6 -15.05 -1.03 -2.84
C ALA A 6 -15.36 -0.38 -1.48
N CYS A 7 -15.06 -1.08 -0.38
CA CYS A 7 -15.35 -0.64 0.98
C CYS A 7 -14.22 0.17 1.63
N LEU A 8 -13.10 0.38 0.94
CA LEU A 8 -11.97 1.13 1.50
C LEU A 8 -12.27 2.65 1.51
N PRO A 9 -12.25 3.31 2.69
CA PRO A 9 -12.65 4.71 2.82
C PRO A 9 -11.83 5.66 1.94
N HIS A 10 -10.53 5.41 1.80
CA HIS A 10 -9.64 6.25 1.00
C HIS A 10 -9.92 6.18 -0.52
N ILE A 11 -10.61 5.14 -0.98
CA ILE A 11 -11.07 5.04 -2.37
C ILE A 11 -12.39 5.80 -2.53
N LEU A 12 -13.33 5.63 -1.59
CA LEU A 12 -14.64 6.28 -1.63
C LEU A 12 -14.54 7.80 -1.51
N ILE A 13 -13.67 8.32 -0.64
CA ILE A 13 -13.46 9.77 -0.46
C ILE A 13 -13.11 10.45 -1.78
N ARG A 14 -12.38 9.79 -2.68
CA ARG A 14 -12.02 10.37 -3.97
C ARG A 14 -13.22 10.65 -4.88
N PHE A 15 -14.31 9.89 -4.76
CA PHE A 15 -15.53 10.15 -5.51
C PHE A 15 -16.24 11.43 -5.05
N TYR A 16 -16.10 11.78 -3.77
CA TYR A 16 -16.70 13.01 -3.24
C TYR A 16 -15.90 14.27 -3.57
N THR A 17 -14.65 14.15 -4.01
CA THR A 17 -13.81 15.29 -4.37
C THR A 17 -13.95 15.71 -5.84
N VAL A 18 -14.70 14.95 -6.64
CA VAL A 18 -14.87 15.20 -8.08
C VAL A 18 -16.14 16.01 -8.34
N PRO A 19 -16.08 17.16 -9.06
CA PRO A 19 -17.20 18.08 -9.22
C PRO A 19 -18.38 17.52 -10.01
N THR A 20 -18.13 16.59 -10.96
CA THR A 20 -19.17 16.06 -11.85
C THR A 20 -19.09 14.55 -12.00
N SER A 21 -20.24 13.90 -12.23
CA SER A 21 -20.34 12.46 -12.45
C SER A 21 -19.56 11.99 -13.69
N THR A 22 -19.48 12.82 -14.73
CA THR A 22 -18.70 12.53 -15.95
C THR A 22 -17.21 12.48 -15.67
N GLN A 23 -16.70 13.42 -14.89
CA GLN A 23 -15.29 13.44 -14.48
C GLN A 23 -14.96 12.27 -13.54
N ALA A 24 -15.87 11.91 -12.64
CA ALA A 24 -15.74 10.73 -11.80
C ALA A 24 -15.57 9.46 -12.66
N ARG A 25 -16.43 9.27 -13.64
CA ARG A 25 -16.36 8.13 -14.57
C ARG A 25 -15.06 8.10 -15.37
N GLN A 26 -14.63 9.25 -15.90
CA GLN A 26 -13.34 9.34 -16.62
C GLN A 26 -12.16 9.00 -15.71
N SER A 27 -12.15 9.52 -14.49
CA SER A 27 -11.11 9.23 -13.50
C SER A 27 -11.00 7.72 -13.20
N VAL A 28 -12.15 7.04 -13.06
CA VAL A 28 -12.18 5.58 -12.86
C VAL A 28 -11.63 4.82 -14.07
N LEU A 29 -11.99 5.21 -15.30
CA LEU A 29 -11.49 4.58 -16.52
C LEU A 29 -9.97 4.72 -16.64
N TRP A 30 -9.43 5.91 -16.38
CA TRP A 30 -7.99 6.14 -16.35
C TRP A 30 -7.29 5.32 -15.26
N ALA A 31 -7.87 5.27 -14.05
CA ALA A 31 -7.34 4.47 -12.96
C ALA A 31 -7.29 2.97 -13.32
N ILE A 32 -8.36 2.42 -13.89
CA ILE A 32 -8.42 1.03 -14.33
C ILE A 32 -7.35 0.75 -15.40
N GLY A 33 -7.22 1.63 -16.40
CA GLY A 33 -6.22 1.48 -17.45
C GLY A 33 -4.78 1.49 -16.93
N LEU A 34 -4.45 2.47 -16.07
CA LEU A 34 -3.12 2.60 -15.49
C LEU A 34 -2.78 1.45 -14.54
N ILE A 35 -3.71 1.06 -13.68
CA ILE A 35 -3.54 -0.07 -12.75
C ILE A 35 -3.41 -1.37 -13.53
N GLY A 36 -4.24 -1.58 -14.57
CA GLY A 36 -4.16 -2.76 -15.44
C GLY A 36 -2.81 -2.85 -16.15
N ALA A 37 -2.32 -1.75 -16.73
CA ALA A 37 -1.00 -1.69 -17.35
C ALA A 37 0.11 -2.02 -16.34
N PHE A 38 0.03 -1.49 -15.13
CA PHE A 38 0.98 -1.80 -14.07
C PHE A 38 0.97 -3.28 -13.69
N TYR A 39 -0.20 -3.91 -13.56
CA TYR A 39 -0.29 -5.34 -13.29
C TYR A 39 0.31 -6.19 -14.42
N LEU A 40 0.14 -5.80 -15.68
CA LEU A 40 0.81 -6.46 -16.79
C LEU A 40 2.33 -6.34 -16.70
N MET A 41 2.84 -5.17 -16.30
CA MET A 41 4.28 -4.99 -16.05
C MET A 41 4.78 -5.88 -14.90
N THR A 42 4.01 -6.05 -13.82
CA THR A 42 4.41 -6.94 -12.71
C THR A 42 4.48 -8.41 -13.14
N LEU A 43 3.62 -8.85 -14.08
CA LEU A 43 3.73 -10.18 -14.68
C LEU A 43 5.07 -10.36 -15.42
N VAL A 44 5.44 -9.37 -16.23
CA VAL A 44 6.73 -9.38 -16.95
C VAL A 44 7.91 -9.44 -15.96
N LEU A 45 7.85 -8.66 -14.89
CA LEU A 45 8.87 -8.68 -13.84
C LEU A 45 8.95 -10.04 -13.13
N GLY A 46 7.80 -10.65 -12.81
CA GLY A 46 7.74 -11.96 -12.18
C GLY A 46 8.33 -13.08 -13.05
N PHE A 47 7.93 -13.16 -14.31
CA PHE A 47 8.48 -14.12 -15.27
C PHE A 47 9.93 -13.82 -15.60
N GLY A 48 10.32 -12.53 -15.69
CA GLY A 48 11.70 -12.11 -15.88
C GLY A 48 12.60 -12.57 -14.73
N ALA A 49 12.13 -12.45 -13.50
CA ALA A 49 12.87 -12.97 -12.34
C ALA A 49 13.04 -14.50 -12.41
N ALA A 50 11.99 -15.23 -12.77
CA ALA A 50 12.07 -16.68 -12.94
C ALA A 50 13.01 -17.14 -14.06
N ALA A 51 13.14 -16.33 -15.13
CA ALA A 51 13.96 -16.68 -16.30
C ALA A 51 15.43 -16.22 -16.18
N LEU A 52 15.71 -15.12 -15.50
CA LEU A 52 17.02 -14.44 -15.49
C LEU A 52 17.79 -14.60 -14.19
N LEU A 53 17.13 -14.95 -13.08
CA LEU A 53 17.85 -15.15 -11.82
C LEU A 53 18.52 -16.52 -11.79
N ASP A 54 19.74 -16.56 -11.25
CA ASP A 54 20.41 -17.80 -10.92
C ASP A 54 19.67 -18.57 -9.81
N THR A 55 19.93 -19.87 -9.68
CA THR A 55 19.22 -20.75 -8.74
C THR A 55 19.30 -20.24 -7.28
N GLY A 56 20.43 -19.68 -6.85
CA GLY A 56 20.58 -19.16 -5.50
C GLY A 56 19.79 -17.89 -5.24
N SER A 57 19.76 -16.96 -6.18
CA SER A 57 18.99 -15.74 -6.10
C SER A 57 17.48 -16.01 -6.22
N TYR A 58 17.09 -16.94 -7.10
CA TYR A 58 15.69 -17.37 -7.23
C TYR A 58 15.18 -18.06 -5.96
N GLN A 59 16.02 -18.86 -5.30
CA GLN A 59 15.65 -19.46 -4.01
C GLN A 59 15.37 -18.40 -2.94
N LYS A 60 16.16 -17.33 -2.88
CA LYS A 60 15.86 -16.18 -1.98
C LYS A 60 14.53 -15.53 -2.28
N VAL A 61 14.14 -15.45 -3.56
CA VAL A 61 12.81 -14.96 -3.94
C VAL A 61 11.70 -15.86 -3.39
N ILE A 62 11.87 -17.18 -3.50
CA ILE A 62 10.90 -18.17 -2.98
C ILE A 62 10.80 -18.07 -1.46
N ASP A 63 11.92 -18.06 -0.76
CA ASP A 63 12.00 -18.02 0.71
C ASP A 63 11.37 -16.76 1.31
N THR A 64 11.40 -15.66 0.57
CA THR A 64 10.74 -14.38 0.94
C THR A 64 9.32 -14.24 0.39
N GLY A 65 8.72 -15.31 -0.11
CA GLY A 65 7.36 -15.30 -0.65
C GLY A 65 7.18 -14.42 -1.89
N GLY A 66 8.24 -14.24 -2.69
CA GLY A 66 8.23 -13.43 -3.90
C GLY A 66 8.54 -11.94 -3.70
N ASN A 67 8.69 -11.49 -2.47
CA ASN A 67 8.84 -10.06 -2.15
C ASN A 67 10.14 -9.44 -2.69
N LEU A 68 11.18 -10.24 -2.93
CA LEU A 68 12.48 -9.80 -3.45
C LEU A 68 12.62 -9.96 -4.97
N ALA A 69 11.60 -10.38 -5.69
CA ALA A 69 11.70 -10.63 -7.13
C ALA A 69 12.17 -9.41 -7.93
N SER A 70 11.53 -8.25 -7.71
CA SER A 70 11.86 -7.02 -8.44
C SER A 70 13.26 -6.45 -8.09
N PRO A 71 13.67 -6.32 -6.82
CA PRO A 71 15.00 -5.88 -6.47
C PRO A 71 16.13 -6.78 -7.02
N LEU A 72 15.98 -8.09 -6.87
CA LEU A 72 17.01 -9.04 -7.34
C LEU A 72 17.06 -9.13 -8.87
N LEU A 73 15.92 -9.00 -9.54
CA LEU A 73 15.89 -8.89 -11.01
C LEU A 73 16.61 -7.61 -11.47
N ALA A 74 16.40 -6.48 -10.82
CA ALA A 74 17.07 -5.22 -11.14
C ALA A 74 18.60 -5.36 -10.98
N GLU A 75 19.07 -6.03 -9.91
CA GLU A 75 20.48 -6.32 -9.69
C GLU A 75 21.05 -7.20 -10.82
N ALA A 76 20.34 -8.26 -11.18
CA ALA A 76 20.75 -9.19 -12.23
C ALA A 76 20.87 -8.50 -13.60
N VAL A 77 19.88 -7.69 -13.99
CA VAL A 77 19.88 -6.95 -15.25
C VAL A 77 20.97 -5.88 -15.27
N GLY A 78 21.33 -5.31 -14.12
CA GLY A 78 22.41 -4.34 -13.98
C GLY A 78 23.82 -4.90 -14.05
N GLY A 79 23.98 -6.22 -14.22
CA GLY A 79 25.28 -6.90 -14.32
C GLY A 79 25.54 -7.90 -13.20
N GLY A 80 24.53 -8.16 -12.36
CA GLY A 80 24.57 -9.15 -11.29
C GLY A 80 25.20 -8.69 -9.98
N PRO A 81 25.20 -9.57 -8.97
CA PRO A 81 25.76 -9.29 -7.66
C PRO A 81 27.24 -8.89 -7.73
N GLY A 82 27.60 -7.82 -7.03
CA GLY A 82 28.96 -7.28 -7.00
C GLY A 82 29.34 -6.37 -8.16
N SER A 83 28.49 -6.19 -9.17
CA SER A 83 28.68 -5.19 -10.22
C SER A 83 28.20 -3.81 -9.78
N THR A 84 28.85 -2.75 -10.24
CA THR A 84 28.44 -1.36 -9.96
C THR A 84 27.05 -1.08 -10.53
N GLY A 85 26.74 -1.56 -11.75
CA GLY A 85 25.45 -1.41 -12.39
C GLY A 85 24.33 -2.12 -11.63
N GLY A 86 24.58 -3.36 -11.18
CA GLY A 86 23.66 -4.11 -10.34
C GLY A 86 23.36 -3.41 -9.03
N ALA A 87 24.41 -2.94 -8.33
CA ALA A 87 24.24 -2.20 -7.07
C ALA A 87 23.43 -0.90 -7.26
N VAL A 88 23.65 -0.15 -8.34
CA VAL A 88 22.92 1.08 -8.63
C VAL A 88 21.45 0.79 -8.92
N LEU A 89 21.14 -0.20 -9.77
CA LEU A 89 19.76 -0.55 -10.08
C LEU A 89 19.02 -1.11 -8.87
N LEU A 90 19.67 -1.95 -8.06
CA LEU A 90 19.11 -2.45 -6.81
C LEU A 90 18.79 -1.30 -5.85
N ALA A 91 19.72 -0.36 -5.66
CA ALA A 91 19.52 0.79 -4.80
C ALA A 91 18.37 1.69 -5.29
N LEU A 92 18.29 1.92 -6.59
CA LEU A 92 17.24 2.74 -7.20
C LEU A 92 15.85 2.11 -7.00
N ILE A 93 15.69 0.83 -7.32
CA ILE A 93 14.41 0.12 -7.15
C ILE A 93 14.02 0.07 -5.68
N SER A 94 14.99 -0.21 -4.79
CA SER A 94 14.75 -0.24 -3.34
C SER A 94 14.33 1.13 -2.80
N ALA A 95 14.96 2.21 -3.26
CA ALA A 95 14.61 3.57 -2.87
C ALA A 95 13.19 3.96 -3.34
N VAL A 96 12.82 3.62 -4.59
CA VAL A 96 11.46 3.86 -5.13
C VAL A 96 10.42 3.05 -4.35
N ALA A 97 10.70 1.79 -4.08
CA ALA A 97 9.80 0.93 -3.29
C ALA A 97 9.60 1.51 -1.88
N PHE A 98 10.67 1.91 -1.20
CA PHE A 98 10.62 2.51 0.13
C PHE A 98 9.83 3.84 0.14
N ALA A 99 10.08 4.72 -0.83
CA ALA A 99 9.36 5.98 -0.97
C ALA A 99 7.85 5.75 -1.20
N THR A 100 7.50 4.77 -2.02
CA THR A 100 6.10 4.39 -2.29
C THR A 100 5.42 3.84 -1.03
N ILE A 101 6.10 2.97 -0.28
CA ILE A 101 5.60 2.43 0.99
C ILE A 101 5.32 3.56 1.97
N LEU A 102 6.27 4.49 2.15
CA LEU A 102 6.09 5.66 3.04
C LEU A 102 4.88 6.49 2.65
N ALA A 103 4.71 6.80 1.35
CA ALA A 103 3.59 7.59 0.85
C ALA A 103 2.24 6.91 1.15
N VAL A 104 2.14 5.60 0.90
CA VAL A 104 0.90 4.83 1.15
C VAL A 104 0.61 4.72 2.63
N VAL A 105 1.60 4.38 3.46
CA VAL A 105 1.43 4.25 4.92
C VAL A 105 1.01 5.58 5.54
N ALA A 106 1.64 6.69 5.13
CA ALA A 106 1.26 8.02 5.60
C ALA A 106 -0.19 8.36 5.24
N GLY A 107 -0.59 8.09 3.99
CA GLY A 107 -1.97 8.32 3.53
C GLY A 107 -3.00 7.50 4.29
N LEU A 108 -2.76 6.21 4.49
CA LEU A 108 -3.65 5.31 5.21
C LEU A 108 -3.76 5.68 6.70
N THR A 109 -2.63 6.00 7.34
CA THR A 109 -2.61 6.43 8.74
C THR A 109 -3.38 7.74 8.95
N LEU A 110 -3.18 8.70 8.04
CA LEU A 110 -3.91 9.98 8.09
C LEU A 110 -5.42 9.78 7.90
N THR A 111 -5.82 8.98 6.92
CA THR A 111 -7.24 8.68 6.67
C THR A 111 -7.88 8.01 7.88
N SER A 112 -7.23 6.99 8.45
CA SER A 112 -7.73 6.29 9.63
C SER A 112 -7.82 7.21 10.85
N ALA A 113 -6.82 8.04 11.07
CA ALA A 113 -6.81 8.99 12.18
C ALA A 113 -7.88 10.08 12.03
N SER A 114 -8.11 10.55 10.82
CA SER A 114 -9.19 11.51 10.52
C SER A 114 -10.57 10.90 10.74
N SER A 115 -10.78 9.65 10.34
CA SER A 115 -12.05 8.94 10.58
C SER A 115 -12.31 8.78 12.09
N VAL A 116 -11.30 8.39 12.88
CA VAL A 116 -11.45 8.32 14.34
C VAL A 116 -11.77 9.69 14.96
N ALA A 117 -11.12 10.75 14.49
CA ALA A 117 -11.35 12.09 15.03
C ALA A 117 -12.73 12.65 14.63
N HIS A 118 -13.12 12.51 13.37
CA HIS A 118 -14.35 13.06 12.86
C HIS A 118 -15.56 12.17 13.18
N ASP A 119 -15.50 10.89 12.79
CA ASP A 119 -16.67 10.02 12.87
C ASP A 119 -16.92 9.55 14.30
N LEU A 120 -15.89 9.13 15.01
CA LEU A 120 -16.04 8.61 16.34
C LEU A 120 -16.03 9.72 17.41
N TYR A 121 -15.00 10.57 17.44
CA TYR A 121 -14.88 11.57 18.48
C TYR A 121 -15.86 12.74 18.30
N ALA A 122 -15.86 13.38 17.13
CA ALA A 122 -16.71 14.55 16.90
C ALA A 122 -18.21 14.20 16.88
N ASN A 123 -18.60 13.15 16.15
CA ASN A 123 -20.01 12.84 15.95
C ASN A 123 -20.60 11.98 17.08
N VAL A 124 -19.88 10.94 17.53
CA VAL A 124 -20.42 10.01 18.55
C VAL A 124 -20.15 10.51 19.96
N VAL A 125 -18.90 10.85 20.30
CA VAL A 125 -18.55 11.24 21.67
C VAL A 125 -19.03 12.66 21.99
N LYS A 126 -18.77 13.62 21.13
CA LYS A 126 -19.09 15.05 21.33
C LYS A 126 -20.40 15.50 20.69
N LYS A 127 -21.12 14.63 20.00
CA LYS A 127 -22.43 14.90 19.38
C LYS A 127 -22.43 16.18 18.51
N GLY A 128 -21.37 16.41 17.76
CA GLY A 128 -21.21 17.58 16.89
C GLY A 128 -20.68 18.85 17.56
N HIS A 129 -20.45 18.87 18.87
CA HIS A 129 -19.96 20.04 19.62
C HIS A 129 -18.42 19.97 19.80
N VAL A 130 -17.68 20.10 18.69
CA VAL A 130 -16.20 20.05 18.69
C VAL A 130 -15.63 21.29 18.01
N THR A 131 -14.56 21.82 18.63
CA THR A 131 -13.78 22.88 17.99
C THR A 131 -12.78 22.25 17.01
N GLY A 132 -12.55 22.88 15.84
CA GLY A 132 -11.58 22.35 14.86
C GLY A 132 -10.18 22.09 15.43
N LYS A 133 -9.76 22.86 16.45
CA LYS A 133 -8.49 22.61 17.14
C LYS A 133 -8.47 21.32 17.96
N GLU A 134 -9.59 20.95 18.56
CA GLU A 134 -9.75 19.70 19.29
C GLU A 134 -9.75 18.51 18.34
N GLU A 135 -10.48 18.60 17.24
CA GLU A 135 -10.53 17.56 16.20
C GLU A 135 -9.13 17.26 15.64
N VAL A 136 -8.35 18.29 15.29
CA VAL A 136 -6.97 18.13 14.83
C VAL A 136 -6.06 17.50 15.91
N ARG A 137 -6.26 17.86 17.19
CA ARG A 137 -5.48 17.25 18.28
C ARG A 137 -5.81 15.77 18.43
N VAL A 138 -7.09 15.41 18.39
CA VAL A 138 -7.53 14.00 18.45
C VAL A 138 -6.99 13.23 17.25
N ALA A 139 -7.05 13.79 16.03
CA ALA A 139 -6.48 13.16 14.84
C ALA A 139 -4.98 12.88 15.00
N ARG A 140 -4.20 13.82 15.54
CA ARG A 140 -2.76 13.61 15.79
C ARG A 140 -2.48 12.49 16.80
N ILE A 141 -3.22 12.47 17.91
CA ILE A 141 -3.08 11.42 18.92
C ILE A 141 -3.47 10.07 18.33
N SER A 142 -4.59 10.00 17.60
CA SER A 142 -5.04 8.80 16.92
C SER A 142 -4.02 8.30 15.90
N ALA A 143 -3.38 9.18 15.13
CA ALA A 143 -2.33 8.80 14.18
C ALA A 143 -1.13 8.14 14.88
N VAL A 144 -0.70 8.67 16.02
CA VAL A 144 0.41 8.08 16.82
C VAL A 144 0.01 6.70 17.36
N ILE A 145 -1.19 6.57 17.90
CA ILE A 145 -1.69 5.30 18.45
C ILE A 145 -1.83 4.25 17.33
N ILE A 146 -2.44 4.60 16.20
CA ILE A 146 -2.59 3.71 15.04
C ILE A 146 -1.22 3.30 14.50
N GLY A 147 -0.28 4.25 14.40
CA GLY A 147 1.09 3.96 13.97
C GLY A 147 1.80 2.99 14.92
N ALA A 148 1.67 3.19 16.23
CA ALA A 148 2.25 2.29 17.22
C ALA A 148 1.65 0.87 17.12
N ILE A 149 0.32 0.76 16.98
CA ILE A 149 -0.35 -0.53 16.77
C ILE A 149 0.12 -1.19 15.48
N ALA A 150 0.26 -0.43 14.39
CA ALA A 150 0.73 -0.95 13.12
C ALA A 150 2.16 -1.51 13.23
N ILE A 151 3.07 -0.85 13.96
CA ILE A 151 4.43 -1.34 14.21
C ILE A 151 4.40 -2.66 14.99
N VAL A 152 3.60 -2.75 16.04
CA VAL A 152 3.47 -3.99 16.83
C VAL A 152 2.92 -5.14 16.00
N LEU A 153 1.92 -4.87 15.14
CA LEU A 153 1.35 -5.86 14.24
C LEU A 153 2.27 -6.24 13.07
N ALA A 154 3.17 -5.35 12.67
CA ALA A 154 4.13 -5.63 11.60
C ALA A 154 5.15 -6.72 11.99
N ILE A 155 5.49 -6.86 13.27
CA ILE A 155 6.46 -7.86 13.74
C ILE A 155 6.04 -9.30 13.38
N PRO A 156 4.84 -9.79 13.75
CA PRO A 156 4.39 -11.11 13.31
C PRO A 156 4.05 -11.16 11.81
N ALA A 157 3.62 -10.05 11.22
CA ALA A 157 3.20 -9.98 9.83
C ALA A 157 4.35 -10.17 8.83
N GLN A 158 5.60 -9.88 9.22
CA GLN A 158 6.78 -10.05 8.33
C GLN A 158 7.03 -11.50 7.88
N GLN A 159 6.46 -12.49 8.58
CA GLN A 159 6.59 -13.91 8.22
C GLN A 159 5.57 -14.35 7.16
N PHE A 160 4.58 -13.52 6.86
CA PHE A 160 3.55 -13.84 5.89
C PHE A 160 3.85 -13.25 4.51
N ASN A 161 3.38 -13.93 3.47
CA ASN A 161 3.43 -13.43 2.11
C ASN A 161 2.54 -12.17 1.99
N ILE A 162 3.02 -11.16 1.27
CA ILE A 162 2.28 -9.90 1.07
C ILE A 162 0.91 -10.14 0.43
N ALA A 163 0.79 -11.05 -0.54
CA ALA A 163 -0.48 -11.35 -1.18
C ALA A 163 -1.51 -11.92 -0.18
N PHE A 164 -1.08 -12.73 0.79
CA PHE A 164 -1.93 -13.22 1.87
C PHE A 164 -2.38 -12.08 2.78
N LEU A 165 -1.48 -11.19 3.19
CA LEU A 165 -1.82 -10.03 4.02
C LEU A 165 -2.82 -9.09 3.35
N VAL A 166 -2.64 -8.84 2.05
CA VAL A 166 -3.58 -8.05 1.24
C VAL A 166 -4.96 -8.72 1.17
N ALA A 167 -4.99 -10.03 0.91
CA ALA A 167 -6.25 -10.78 0.89
C ALA A 167 -6.96 -10.73 2.23
N LEU A 168 -6.23 -10.85 3.35
CA LEU A 168 -6.75 -10.74 4.70
C LEU A 168 -7.31 -9.34 4.98
N ALA A 169 -6.58 -8.29 4.62
CA ALA A 169 -7.04 -6.91 4.79
C ALA A 169 -8.35 -6.65 4.03
N PHE A 170 -8.46 -7.13 2.78
CA PHE A 170 -9.70 -7.02 2.02
C PHE A 170 -10.84 -7.88 2.56
N ALA A 171 -10.55 -9.05 3.12
CA ALA A 171 -11.56 -9.87 3.78
C ALA A 171 -12.13 -9.18 5.02
N VAL A 172 -11.26 -8.57 5.85
CA VAL A 172 -11.68 -7.79 7.02
C VAL A 172 -12.50 -6.57 6.58
N ALA A 173 -12.06 -5.82 5.57
CA ALA A 173 -12.80 -4.68 5.05
C ALA A 173 -14.18 -5.08 4.51
N ALA A 174 -14.28 -6.20 3.79
CA ALA A 174 -15.54 -6.71 3.27
C ALA A 174 -16.49 -7.22 4.37
N SER A 175 -15.95 -7.72 5.48
CA SER A 175 -16.78 -8.21 6.60
C SER A 175 -17.31 -7.09 7.50
N ALA A 176 -16.63 -5.94 7.49
CA ALA A 176 -17.03 -4.77 8.29
C ALA A 176 -18.11 -3.92 7.63
N ASN A 177 -18.41 -4.16 6.37
CA ASN A 177 -19.32 -3.37 5.54
C ASN A 177 -20.48 -4.21 5.02
#